data_2d7ac2a6e2d7ef33bdeeb54004fc3bde
#
_entry.id   2d7ac2a6e2d7ef33bdeeb54004fc3bde
#
_cell.length_a   1.000
_cell.length_b   1.000
_cell.length_c   1.000
_cell.angle_alpha   90.00
_cell.angle_beta   90.00
_cell.angle_gamma   90.00
#
_symmetry.space_group_name_H-M   'P 1'
#
loop_
_entity.id
_entity.type
_entity.pdbx_description
1 polymer ?
#
loop_
_entity_poly.entity_id
_entity_poly.type
_entity_poly.pdbx_seq_one_letter_code
_entity_poly.pdbx_strand_id
1 'polypeptide(L)'
;MNIKAVLSIILLGTVFVSSASGCDITDFSSDSLLRPPKTTGDEAEIEQLIAATAKDKYTLKYPKSGNHRSAIIMYDLDGDENEEAIAFYRQGDDVARIHMLVMYSDNGEWKLSSDRITDTTDVDCVDFAEIDGENSLEILVGYTTYAPNTNFLSCYSYSDGKTSEINAGQTYSTFYCGDFTSDSKNEVMTLTLYTAENEANATMLDYNKENNTLYPKATASMDPNVIKYRNIQFSDLGDGYKGIVVDGESATTELSTQVIYYNMEMSLLRNPLFREKSKNITQRNCSVLSTDIDSEGIIEFPSVEKLPRSKNEAAETVADKITWNNLVTDNESVTQKLNVIANYSFDYTIKMPDKWLDDKVTAIHNTEENTTSVYEWKKSMLGEKLFDVRVFESSEWEKGKNNDEYTLIYKDNKYAYTFKNTNTTSQLALTDDEIKTAFSVLKETVV
;
A
#
# COMPACT_ATOMS: atom_id res chain seq x y z
N MET A 1 26.46 48.82 49.60
CA MET A 1 26.35 48.05 48.39
C MET A 1 25.75 46.68 48.79
N ASN A 2 24.52 46.34 48.34
CA ASN A 2 23.77 45.22 48.88
C ASN A 2 24.34 43.87 48.36
N ILE A 3 24.56 42.94 49.25
CA ILE A 3 25.10 41.60 48.99
C ILE A 3 24.33 40.86 47.84
N LYS A 4 23.05 41.18 47.66
CA LYS A 4 22.23 40.65 46.56
C LYS A 4 22.67 41.16 45.16
N ALA A 5 23.22 42.35 45.07
CA ALA A 5 23.70 42.90 43.80
C ALA A 5 25.06 42.30 43.39
N VAL A 6 25.89 41.93 44.37
CA VAL A 6 27.18 41.28 44.11
C VAL A 6 27.00 39.83 43.67
N LEU A 7 26.01 39.10 44.25
CA LEU A 7 25.69 37.75 43.81
C LEU A 7 25.10 37.71 42.41
N SER A 8 24.29 38.71 42.00
CA SER A 8 23.73 38.79 40.64
C SER A 8 24.78 39.05 39.57
N ILE A 9 25.80 39.81 39.88
CA ILE A 9 26.93 40.11 38.98
C ILE A 9 27.84 38.88 38.82
N ILE A 10 28.03 38.07 39.87
CA ILE A 10 28.83 36.86 39.82
C ILE A 10 28.07 35.76 39.06
N LEU A 11 26.73 35.70 39.18
CA LEU A 11 25.92 34.73 38.41
C LEU A 11 25.84 35.07 36.92
N LEU A 12 25.83 36.37 36.54
CA LEU A 12 25.87 36.79 35.13
C LEU A 12 27.25 36.56 34.49
N GLY A 13 28.33 36.66 35.28
CA GLY A 13 29.69 36.41 34.82
C GLY A 13 30.01 34.95 34.55
N THR A 14 29.40 34.04 35.29
CA THR A 14 29.58 32.57 35.11
C THR A 14 28.78 32.01 33.93
N VAL A 15 27.66 32.63 33.54
CA VAL A 15 26.89 32.22 32.34
C VAL A 15 27.56 32.67 31.05
N PHE A 16 28.37 33.76 31.10
CA PHE A 16 29.08 34.23 29.89
C PHE A 16 30.41 33.51 29.60
N VAL A 17 31.00 32.80 30.58
CA VAL A 17 32.26 32.05 30.38
C VAL A 17 32.01 30.59 29.92
N SER A 18 30.80 30.06 30.13
CA SER A 18 30.44 28.72 29.64
C SER A 18 29.95 28.66 28.18
N SER A 19 29.79 29.79 27.50
CA SER A 19 29.41 29.84 26.08
C SER A 19 30.58 30.14 25.14
N ALA A 20 31.82 30.12 25.63
CA ALA A 20 33.05 30.37 24.83
C ALA A 20 33.90 29.10 24.60
N SER A 21 33.38 27.88 24.87
CA SER A 21 33.95 26.66 24.31
C SER A 21 33.28 26.41 22.96
N GLY A 22 33.57 27.29 22.00
CA GLY A 22 33.24 27.06 20.60
C GLY A 22 34.02 25.87 20.13
N CYS A 23 33.31 24.84 19.69
CA CYS A 23 33.86 23.88 18.75
C CYS A 23 34.51 24.67 17.60
N ASP A 24 35.70 24.30 17.26
CA ASP A 24 36.47 24.84 16.15
C ASP A 24 35.67 24.64 14.84
N ILE A 25 34.94 25.67 14.40
CA ILE A 25 34.21 25.68 13.13
C ILE A 25 35.19 26.13 12.04
N THR A 26 36.22 25.35 11.78
CA THR A 26 37.19 25.62 10.73
C THR A 26 37.22 24.55 9.65
N ASP A 27 36.06 24.01 9.24
CA ASP A 27 35.98 23.30 7.97
C ASP A 27 34.53 23.15 7.48
N PHE A 28 33.81 24.26 7.32
CA PHE A 28 32.62 24.28 6.46
C PHE A 28 33.06 24.64 5.02
N SER A 29 33.81 23.73 4.40
CA SER A 29 33.88 23.76 2.95
C SER A 29 32.56 23.14 2.43
N SER A 30 31.98 23.71 1.38
CA SER A 30 30.81 23.16 0.71
C SER A 30 31.00 21.70 0.29
N ASP A 31 32.25 21.25 0.11
CA ASP A 31 32.63 19.86 -0.14
C ASP A 31 32.40 18.92 1.06
N SER A 32 32.52 19.41 2.31
CA SER A 32 32.28 18.57 3.49
C SER A 32 30.80 18.32 3.75
N LEU A 33 29.91 19.23 3.31
CA LEU A 33 28.48 19.11 3.39
C LEU A 33 27.90 18.20 2.28
N LEU A 34 28.66 17.94 1.22
CA LEU A 34 28.28 17.08 0.10
C LEU A 34 28.81 15.64 0.26
N ARG A 35 29.61 15.36 1.30
CA ARG A 35 30.06 14.00 1.58
C ARG A 35 28.97 13.27 2.37
N PRO A 36 28.57 12.07 1.94
CA PRO A 36 27.73 11.21 2.77
C PRO A 36 28.37 11.02 4.16
N PRO A 37 27.58 10.81 5.23
CA PRO A 37 28.13 10.41 6.52
C PRO A 37 29.09 9.25 6.33
N LYS A 38 30.22 9.21 7.04
CA LYS A 38 31.11 8.06 7.02
C LYS A 38 30.35 6.89 7.62
N THR A 39 30.22 5.82 6.85
CA THR A 39 29.71 4.54 7.30
C THR A 39 30.62 3.98 8.41
N THR A 40 30.05 3.30 9.39
CA THR A 40 30.77 2.73 10.54
C THR A 40 30.34 1.27 10.73
N GLY A 41 31.26 0.44 11.22
CA GLY A 41 30.98 -0.98 11.45
C GLY A 41 30.79 -1.77 10.16
N ASP A 42 29.81 -2.67 10.17
CA ASP A 42 29.53 -3.63 9.09
C ASP A 42 29.32 -2.95 7.73
N GLU A 43 28.61 -1.83 7.70
CA GLU A 43 28.34 -1.08 6.48
C GLU A 43 29.64 -0.59 5.79
N ALA A 44 30.64 -0.18 6.57
CA ALA A 44 31.94 0.23 6.02
C ALA A 44 32.73 -0.95 5.46
N GLU A 45 32.63 -2.12 6.08
CA GLU A 45 33.29 -3.34 5.60
C GLU A 45 32.62 -3.87 4.31
N ILE A 46 31.29 -3.84 4.26
CA ILE A 46 30.49 -4.18 3.06
C ILE A 46 30.86 -3.24 1.91
N GLU A 47 30.93 -1.93 2.11
CA GLU A 47 31.34 -0.98 1.08
C GLU A 47 32.76 -1.24 0.59
N GLN A 48 33.70 -1.60 1.47
CA GLN A 48 35.05 -1.98 1.08
C GLN A 48 35.07 -3.26 0.25
N LEU A 49 34.27 -4.25 0.62
CA LEU A 49 34.15 -5.51 -0.13
C LEU A 49 33.55 -5.27 -1.53
N ILE A 50 32.52 -4.43 -1.64
CA ILE A 50 31.95 -4.01 -2.92
C ILE A 50 33.02 -3.32 -3.78
N ALA A 51 33.76 -2.37 -3.23
CA ALA A 51 34.82 -1.64 -3.94
C ALA A 51 35.95 -2.60 -4.40
N ALA A 52 36.35 -3.54 -3.55
CA ALA A 52 37.38 -4.54 -3.89
C ALA A 52 36.91 -5.48 -5.00
N THR A 53 35.62 -5.84 -5.01
CA THR A 53 35.04 -6.76 -6.02
C THR A 53 34.87 -6.04 -7.35
N ALA A 54 34.36 -4.80 -7.36
CA ALA A 54 34.15 -4.02 -8.55
C ALA A 54 35.47 -3.55 -9.22
N LYS A 55 36.57 -3.43 -8.47
CA LYS A 55 37.95 -3.08 -8.89
C LYS A 55 38.13 -1.69 -9.48
N ASP A 56 37.27 -1.29 -10.42
CA ASP A 56 37.29 0.00 -11.12
C ASP A 56 36.19 0.94 -10.61
N LYS A 57 35.94 2.03 -11.31
CA LYS A 57 34.81 2.89 -11.03
C LYS A 57 33.50 2.09 -11.14
N TYR A 58 32.69 2.20 -10.12
CA TYR A 58 31.35 1.61 -10.09
C TYR A 58 30.33 2.61 -9.60
N THR A 59 29.05 2.34 -9.87
CA THR A 59 27.92 3.10 -9.36
C THR A 59 26.94 2.14 -8.74
N LEU A 60 26.63 2.33 -7.46
CA LEU A 60 25.59 1.55 -6.78
C LEU A 60 24.24 1.77 -7.47
N LYS A 61 23.48 0.73 -7.52
CA LYS A 61 22.10 0.68 -7.99
C LYS A 61 21.21 0.21 -6.85
N TYR A 62 19.97 0.62 -6.89
CA TYR A 62 18.98 0.24 -5.88
C TYR A 62 17.65 -0.01 -6.56
N PRO A 63 16.81 -0.88 -5.96
CA PRO A 63 15.49 -1.19 -6.49
C PRO A 63 14.61 0.05 -6.61
N LYS A 64 13.89 0.18 -7.72
CA LYS A 64 13.00 1.32 -8.02
C LYS A 64 11.67 1.25 -7.27
N SER A 65 11.23 0.04 -6.97
CA SER A 65 9.94 -0.26 -6.33
C SER A 65 10.09 -1.31 -5.21
N GLY A 66 8.99 -1.67 -4.57
CA GLY A 66 8.96 -2.65 -3.48
C GLY A 66 9.42 -2.09 -2.14
N ASN A 67 9.57 -2.98 -1.17
CA ASN A 67 9.89 -2.64 0.22
C ASN A 67 11.40 -2.47 0.47
N HIS A 68 12.25 -3.13 -0.32
CA HIS A 68 13.70 -3.17 -0.17
C HIS A 68 14.37 -2.24 -1.18
N ARG A 69 14.44 -0.92 -0.86
CA ARG A 69 14.90 0.13 -1.77
C ARG A 69 16.26 0.73 -1.40
N SER A 70 16.99 0.13 -0.47
CA SER A 70 18.33 0.56 -0.07
C SER A 70 19.39 0.15 -1.09
N ALA A 71 20.51 0.87 -1.12
CA ALA A 71 21.66 0.51 -1.95
C ALA A 71 22.34 -0.78 -1.45
N ILE A 72 22.31 -1.00 -0.15
CA ILE A 72 22.69 -2.24 0.53
C ILE A 72 21.42 -2.70 1.28
N ILE A 73 20.97 -3.89 0.99
CA ILE A 73 19.79 -4.52 1.61
C ILE A 73 20.33 -5.56 2.60
N MET A 74 20.00 -5.39 3.87
CA MET A 74 20.35 -6.31 4.94
C MET A 74 19.14 -7.19 5.22
N TYR A 75 19.33 -8.51 5.22
CA TYR A 75 18.25 -9.46 5.48
C TYR A 75 18.82 -10.82 5.94
N ASP A 76 18.26 -11.41 6.99
CA ASP A 76 18.57 -12.75 7.47
C ASP A 76 17.94 -13.79 6.53
N LEU A 77 18.72 -14.37 5.63
CA LEU A 77 18.25 -15.27 4.58
C LEU A 77 18.12 -16.72 5.03
N ASP A 78 18.91 -17.16 6.00
CA ASP A 78 18.97 -18.57 6.44
C ASP A 78 18.49 -18.80 7.88
N GLY A 79 18.03 -17.73 8.56
CA GLY A 79 17.42 -17.81 9.87
C GLY A 79 18.43 -18.02 11.01
N ASP A 80 19.70 -17.68 10.79
CA ASP A 80 20.77 -17.85 11.78
C ASP A 80 20.93 -16.63 12.72
N GLU A 81 20.06 -15.62 12.61
CA GLU A 81 20.08 -14.34 13.32
C GLU A 81 21.20 -13.39 12.87
N ASN A 82 21.99 -13.71 11.85
CA ASN A 82 22.90 -12.78 11.21
C ASN A 82 22.33 -12.40 9.85
N GLU A 83 22.41 -11.11 9.51
CA GLU A 83 21.90 -10.63 8.22
C GLU A 83 22.94 -10.82 7.11
N GLU A 84 22.49 -11.25 5.94
CA GLU A 84 23.23 -11.14 4.69
C GLU A 84 23.07 -9.76 4.08
N ALA A 85 24.01 -9.36 3.25
CA ALA A 85 23.96 -8.10 2.51
C ALA A 85 23.82 -8.35 1.01
N ILE A 86 22.81 -7.74 0.41
CA ILE A 86 22.59 -7.73 -1.04
C ILE A 86 22.84 -6.33 -1.57
N ALA A 87 23.71 -6.20 -2.57
CA ALA A 87 23.98 -4.91 -3.21
C ALA A 87 23.99 -5.03 -4.73
N PHE A 88 23.54 -3.99 -5.40
CA PHE A 88 23.56 -3.91 -6.85
C PHE A 88 24.50 -2.81 -7.30
N TYR A 89 25.29 -3.08 -8.34
CA TYR A 89 26.14 -2.06 -8.94
C TYR A 89 26.28 -2.21 -10.45
N ARG A 90 26.67 -1.11 -11.06
CA ARG A 90 27.09 -1.06 -12.46
C ARG A 90 28.56 -0.74 -12.52
N GLN A 91 29.31 -1.47 -13.32
CA GLN A 91 30.74 -1.30 -13.45
C GLN A 91 31.10 -0.26 -14.53
N GLY A 92 31.84 0.77 -14.18
CA GLY A 92 32.35 1.77 -15.10
C GLY A 92 31.27 2.40 -15.95
N ASP A 93 31.49 2.39 -17.28
CA ASP A 93 30.56 2.93 -18.29
C ASP A 93 29.64 1.84 -18.90
N ASP A 94 29.64 0.63 -18.35
CA ASP A 94 28.78 -0.46 -18.81
C ASP A 94 27.33 -0.19 -18.43
N VAL A 95 26.57 0.32 -19.40
CA VAL A 95 25.14 0.66 -19.18
C VAL A 95 24.20 -0.51 -19.41
N ALA A 96 24.71 -1.65 -19.86
CA ALA A 96 23.90 -2.80 -20.28
C ALA A 96 23.82 -3.91 -19.22
N ARG A 97 24.66 -3.87 -18.19
CA ARG A 97 24.76 -4.94 -17.19
C ARG A 97 24.66 -4.41 -15.77
N ILE A 98 24.01 -5.19 -14.95
CA ILE A 98 23.93 -5.00 -13.49
C ILE A 98 24.58 -6.19 -12.81
N HIS A 99 25.41 -5.92 -11.83
CA HIS A 99 25.97 -6.88 -10.90
C HIS A 99 25.09 -6.94 -9.65
N MET A 100 24.80 -8.14 -9.16
CA MET A 100 24.21 -8.41 -7.85
C MET A 100 25.26 -9.12 -7.00
N LEU A 101 25.65 -8.47 -5.91
CA LEU A 101 26.49 -9.08 -4.89
C LEU A 101 25.62 -9.65 -3.77
N VAL A 102 25.94 -10.85 -3.34
CA VAL A 102 25.45 -11.42 -2.08
C VAL A 102 26.67 -11.63 -1.18
N MET A 103 26.61 -11.09 0.02
CA MET A 103 27.70 -11.08 1.00
C MET A 103 27.16 -11.57 2.34
N TYR A 104 28.00 -12.21 3.13
CA TYR A 104 27.66 -12.75 4.45
C TYR A 104 28.78 -12.50 5.45
N SER A 105 28.44 -12.50 6.74
CA SER A 105 29.42 -12.38 7.83
C SER A 105 29.84 -13.76 8.33
N ASP A 106 31.12 -14.05 8.33
CA ASP A 106 31.69 -15.26 8.93
C ASP A 106 32.66 -14.86 10.05
N ASN A 107 32.26 -15.15 11.31
CA ASN A 107 32.99 -14.76 12.52
C ASN A 107 33.31 -13.26 12.62
N GLY A 108 32.40 -12.40 12.13
CA GLY A 108 32.55 -10.94 12.14
C GLY A 108 33.41 -10.38 11.00
N GLU A 109 33.72 -11.17 9.99
CA GLU A 109 34.41 -10.75 8.76
C GLU A 109 33.45 -10.91 7.56
N TRP A 110 33.22 -9.84 6.80
CA TRP A 110 32.34 -9.86 5.63
C TRP A 110 33.02 -10.55 4.43
N LYS A 111 32.31 -11.50 3.82
CA LYS A 111 32.77 -12.31 2.70
C LYS A 111 31.78 -12.26 1.54
N LEU A 112 32.34 -12.41 0.33
CA LEU A 112 31.53 -12.49 -0.89
C LEU A 112 31.01 -13.91 -1.07
N SER A 113 29.70 -14.09 -1.11
CA SER A 113 29.05 -15.34 -1.55
C SER A 113 29.04 -15.42 -3.08
N SER A 114 28.58 -14.39 -3.76
CA SER A 114 28.50 -14.36 -5.22
C SER A 114 28.51 -12.96 -5.81
N ASP A 115 29.00 -12.86 -7.05
CA ASP A 115 28.80 -11.72 -7.96
C ASP A 115 28.09 -12.23 -9.21
N ARG A 116 26.80 -11.90 -9.35
CA ARG A 116 25.94 -12.31 -10.47
C ARG A 116 25.76 -11.16 -11.44
N ILE A 117 25.96 -11.42 -12.72
CA ILE A 117 25.87 -10.42 -13.78
C ILE A 117 24.62 -10.70 -14.60
N THR A 118 23.78 -9.68 -14.77
CA THR A 118 22.55 -9.76 -15.56
C THR A 118 22.54 -8.68 -16.63
N ASP A 119 22.20 -9.08 -17.87
CA ASP A 119 22.05 -8.15 -19.01
C ASP A 119 20.77 -7.35 -18.87
N THR A 120 20.87 -6.25 -18.14
CA THR A 120 19.75 -5.34 -17.81
C THR A 120 20.26 -3.94 -17.49
N THR A 121 19.36 -2.95 -17.53
CA THR A 121 19.71 -1.57 -17.25
C THR A 121 19.51 -1.17 -15.79
N ASP A 122 18.54 -1.78 -15.09
CA ASP A 122 18.18 -1.40 -13.74
C ASP A 122 17.48 -2.56 -12.98
N VAL A 123 17.45 -2.43 -11.66
CA VAL A 123 16.70 -3.30 -10.76
C VAL A 123 15.31 -2.68 -10.55
N ASP A 124 14.26 -3.47 -10.75
CA ASP A 124 12.89 -3.06 -10.46
C ASP A 124 12.60 -3.18 -8.96
N CYS A 125 12.65 -4.40 -8.44
CA CYS A 125 12.38 -4.69 -7.02
C CYS A 125 13.19 -5.89 -6.53
N VAL A 126 13.24 -6.05 -5.20
CA VAL A 126 13.76 -7.24 -4.51
C VAL A 126 12.72 -7.67 -3.50
N ASP A 127 12.51 -8.97 -3.38
CA ASP A 127 11.69 -9.58 -2.35
C ASP A 127 12.34 -10.88 -1.84
N PHE A 128 11.92 -11.35 -0.68
CA PHE A 128 12.42 -12.54 -0.02
C PHE A 128 11.25 -13.44 0.34
N ALA A 129 11.35 -14.72 -0.01
CA ALA A 129 10.29 -15.68 0.25
C ALA A 129 10.85 -17.10 0.39
N GLU A 130 10.25 -17.88 1.25
CA GLU A 130 10.57 -19.30 1.40
C GLU A 130 9.84 -20.08 0.30
N ILE A 131 10.56 -20.56 -0.71
CA ILE A 131 9.99 -21.14 -1.94
C ILE A 131 10.33 -22.62 -2.08
N ASP A 132 11.56 -23.01 -1.74
CA ASP A 132 12.06 -24.35 -2.03
C ASP A 132 11.79 -25.38 -0.92
N GLY A 133 11.37 -24.94 0.27
CA GLY A 133 11.06 -25.80 1.41
C GLY A 133 12.28 -26.18 2.25
N GLU A 134 13.40 -25.48 2.10
CA GLU A 134 14.66 -25.79 2.81
C GLU A 134 14.87 -24.89 4.05
N ASN A 135 13.84 -24.13 4.50
CA ASN A 135 13.87 -23.18 5.62
C ASN A 135 14.86 -22.02 5.47
N SER A 136 15.22 -21.70 4.25
CA SER A 136 15.92 -20.47 3.88
C SER A 136 15.06 -19.64 2.95
N LEU A 137 15.35 -18.34 2.85
CA LEU A 137 14.61 -17.46 1.97
C LEU A 137 15.32 -17.32 0.63
N GLU A 138 14.56 -17.49 -0.45
CA GLU A 138 15.03 -17.17 -1.77
C GLU A 138 15.02 -15.67 -2.02
N ILE A 139 16.02 -15.20 -2.77
CA ILE A 139 16.14 -13.82 -3.23
C ILE A 139 15.46 -13.72 -4.59
N LEU A 140 14.32 -13.02 -4.64
CA LEU A 140 13.62 -12.72 -5.88
C LEU A 140 14.01 -11.32 -6.35
N VAL A 141 14.57 -11.25 -7.55
CA VAL A 141 15.02 -9.99 -8.13
C VAL A 141 14.28 -9.71 -9.43
N GLY A 142 13.59 -8.58 -9.44
CA GLY A 142 12.99 -8.03 -10.63
C GLY A 142 13.97 -7.13 -11.37
N TYR A 143 14.19 -7.39 -12.64
CA TYR A 143 15.02 -6.57 -13.50
C TYR A 143 14.19 -5.88 -14.58
N THR A 144 14.50 -4.61 -14.87
CA THR A 144 13.79 -3.88 -15.91
C THR A 144 14.18 -4.37 -17.31
N THR A 145 13.22 -4.40 -18.23
CA THR A 145 13.47 -4.65 -19.64
C THR A 145 13.31 -3.35 -20.45
N TYR A 146 13.60 -3.41 -21.74
CA TYR A 146 13.33 -2.30 -22.67
C TYR A 146 11.85 -2.21 -23.07
N ALA A 147 11.07 -3.27 -22.82
CA ALA A 147 9.65 -3.28 -23.13
C ALA A 147 8.85 -2.57 -22.01
N PRO A 148 7.90 -1.69 -22.35
CA PRO A 148 7.07 -1.01 -21.36
C PRO A 148 6.30 -2.00 -20.48
N ASN A 149 6.21 -1.70 -19.18
CA ASN A 149 5.46 -2.50 -18.19
C ASN A 149 5.85 -3.99 -18.16
N THR A 150 7.06 -4.31 -18.60
CA THR A 150 7.56 -5.68 -18.64
C THR A 150 8.90 -5.73 -17.96
N ASN A 151 8.97 -6.47 -16.87
CA ASN A 151 10.19 -6.77 -16.13
C ASN A 151 10.48 -8.26 -16.25
N PHE A 152 11.68 -8.66 -15.86
CA PHE A 152 12.15 -10.03 -15.86
C PHE A 152 12.44 -10.48 -14.43
N LEU A 153 11.96 -11.65 -14.05
CA LEU A 153 12.16 -12.24 -12.73
C LEU A 153 13.34 -13.18 -12.71
N SER A 154 14.26 -12.99 -11.77
CA SER A 154 15.29 -13.94 -11.38
C SER A 154 15.08 -14.38 -9.93
N CYS A 155 15.46 -15.62 -9.63
CA CYS A 155 15.34 -16.19 -8.31
C CYS A 155 16.67 -16.87 -7.92
N TYR A 156 17.08 -16.70 -6.67
CA TYR A 156 18.32 -17.26 -6.16
C TYR A 156 18.10 -17.85 -4.78
N SER A 157 18.58 -19.09 -4.55
CA SER A 157 18.65 -19.64 -3.21
C SER A 157 19.96 -19.26 -2.53
N TYR A 158 19.94 -19.20 -1.21
CA TYR A 158 21.10 -18.96 -0.37
C TYR A 158 21.18 -20.03 0.73
N SER A 159 22.35 -20.62 0.94
CA SER A 159 22.59 -21.57 2.02
C SER A 159 24.08 -21.67 2.31
N ASP A 160 24.48 -21.62 3.57
CA ASP A 160 25.87 -21.77 4.03
C ASP A 160 26.87 -20.89 3.28
N GLY A 161 26.57 -19.63 3.08
CA GLY A 161 27.44 -18.68 2.38
C GLY A 161 27.52 -18.90 0.86
N LYS A 162 26.60 -19.68 0.26
CA LYS A 162 26.57 -19.98 -1.18
C LYS A 162 25.25 -19.57 -1.80
N THR A 163 25.35 -18.85 -2.90
CA THR A 163 24.21 -18.46 -3.70
C THR A 163 24.10 -19.31 -4.96
N SER A 164 22.93 -19.87 -5.24
CA SER A 164 22.64 -20.65 -6.45
C SER A 164 21.45 -20.05 -7.19
N GLU A 165 21.42 -20.15 -8.52
CA GLU A 165 20.31 -19.65 -9.32
C GLU A 165 19.21 -20.71 -9.44
N ILE A 166 17.97 -20.29 -9.23
CA ILE A 166 16.76 -21.04 -9.55
C ILE A 166 16.24 -20.49 -10.88
N ASN A 167 16.05 -21.34 -11.86
CA ASN A 167 15.54 -20.90 -13.17
C ASN A 167 14.09 -20.42 -13.05
N ALA A 168 13.87 -19.11 -13.13
CA ALA A 168 12.54 -18.51 -13.08
C ALA A 168 11.98 -18.21 -14.48
N GLY A 169 12.77 -17.59 -15.35
CA GLY A 169 12.48 -17.38 -16.78
C GLY A 169 11.15 -16.65 -17.10
N GLN A 170 10.60 -15.88 -16.16
CA GLN A 170 9.28 -15.26 -16.28
C GLN A 170 9.38 -13.75 -16.45
N THR A 171 8.51 -13.21 -17.31
CA THR A 171 8.28 -11.77 -17.38
C THR A 171 7.03 -11.38 -16.60
N TYR A 172 6.99 -10.14 -16.10
CA TYR A 172 5.90 -9.64 -15.27
C TYR A 172 5.78 -8.11 -15.37
N SER A 173 4.64 -7.57 -14.97
CA SER A 173 4.46 -6.13 -14.70
C SER A 173 4.59 -5.82 -13.20
N THR A 174 4.14 -6.74 -12.34
CA THR A 174 4.38 -6.79 -10.89
C THR A 174 4.26 -8.22 -10.40
N PHE A 175 4.80 -8.55 -9.23
CA PHE A 175 4.59 -9.85 -8.59
C PHE A 175 4.35 -9.72 -7.10
N TYR A 176 3.84 -10.79 -6.51
CA TYR A 176 3.61 -10.94 -5.07
C TYR A 176 3.99 -12.36 -4.64
N CYS A 177 4.69 -12.50 -3.51
CA CYS A 177 5.02 -13.80 -2.91
C CYS A 177 4.09 -14.07 -1.73
N GLY A 178 3.58 -15.29 -1.64
CA GLY A 178 2.72 -15.71 -0.54
C GLY A 178 2.37 -17.20 -0.60
N ASP A 179 2.02 -17.75 0.54
CA ASP A 179 1.56 -19.15 0.63
C ASP A 179 0.10 -19.25 0.16
N PHE A 180 -0.11 -19.42 -1.16
CA PHE A 180 -1.42 -19.52 -1.78
C PHE A 180 -2.02 -20.93 -1.71
N THR A 181 -1.21 -21.92 -1.43
CA THR A 181 -1.63 -23.33 -1.35
C THR A 181 -1.77 -23.84 0.08
N SER A 182 -1.45 -23.02 1.08
CA SER A 182 -1.49 -23.37 2.51
C SER A 182 -0.59 -24.56 2.88
N ASP A 183 0.54 -24.71 2.17
CA ASP A 183 1.50 -25.78 2.42
C ASP A 183 2.75 -25.28 3.19
N SER A 184 2.75 -24.03 3.63
CA SER A 184 3.80 -23.30 4.34
C SER A 184 5.00 -22.91 3.47
N LYS A 185 4.92 -23.06 2.15
CA LYS A 185 5.84 -22.48 1.19
C LYS A 185 5.19 -21.34 0.45
N ASN A 186 6.01 -20.46 -0.07
CA ASN A 186 5.50 -19.36 -0.87
C ASN A 186 5.51 -19.74 -2.36
N GLU A 187 4.42 -19.44 -3.04
CA GLU A 187 4.39 -19.34 -4.48
C GLU A 187 4.57 -17.88 -4.93
N VAL A 188 4.95 -17.70 -6.17
CA VAL A 188 5.10 -16.37 -6.77
C VAL A 188 3.92 -16.10 -7.71
N MET A 189 3.10 -15.13 -7.37
CA MET A 189 2.01 -14.64 -8.23
C MET A 189 2.53 -13.50 -9.10
N THR A 190 2.76 -13.75 -10.39
CA THR A 190 3.09 -12.70 -11.36
C THR A 190 1.84 -12.14 -11.99
N LEU A 191 1.77 -10.82 -12.13
CA LEU A 191 0.70 -10.10 -12.81
C LEU A 191 1.27 -9.40 -14.04
N THR A 192 0.63 -9.60 -15.19
CA THR A 192 1.02 -9.01 -16.47
C THR A 192 -0.07 -8.07 -16.95
N LEU A 193 0.29 -6.83 -17.27
CA LEU A 193 -0.60 -5.87 -17.92
C LEU A 193 -0.70 -6.17 -19.42
N TYR A 194 -1.85 -5.83 -19.99
CA TYR A 194 -2.04 -5.95 -21.44
C TYR A 194 -1.06 -5.05 -22.19
N THR A 195 -0.39 -5.62 -23.17
CA THR A 195 0.48 -4.92 -24.14
C THR A 195 0.26 -5.48 -25.54
N ALA A 196 0.94 -4.92 -26.53
CA ALA A 196 0.89 -5.49 -27.88
C ALA A 196 1.45 -6.93 -27.97
N GLU A 197 2.26 -7.34 -26.98
CA GLU A 197 2.97 -8.63 -26.98
C GLU A 197 2.46 -9.59 -25.90
N ASN A 198 1.78 -9.06 -24.86
CA ASN A 198 1.33 -9.83 -23.70
C ASN A 198 -0.16 -9.61 -23.43
N GLU A 199 -0.86 -10.70 -23.12
CA GLU A 199 -2.21 -10.64 -22.59
C GLU A 199 -2.18 -10.30 -21.09
N ALA A 200 -3.26 -9.63 -20.60
CA ALA A 200 -3.42 -9.39 -19.18
C ALA A 200 -3.75 -10.70 -18.46
N ASN A 201 -2.86 -11.12 -17.58
CA ASN A 201 -3.06 -12.34 -16.80
C ASN A 201 -2.38 -12.30 -15.44
N ALA A 202 -2.84 -13.17 -14.55
CA ALA A 202 -2.15 -13.57 -13.34
C ALA A 202 -1.62 -14.99 -13.53
N THR A 203 -0.36 -15.26 -13.19
CA THR A 203 0.24 -16.59 -13.27
C THR A 203 0.86 -16.93 -11.93
N MET A 204 0.44 -18.02 -11.33
CA MET A 204 1.03 -18.59 -10.14
C MET A 204 2.19 -19.50 -10.54
N LEU A 205 3.38 -19.20 -10.03
CA LEU A 205 4.58 -20.02 -10.19
C LEU A 205 4.80 -20.86 -8.94
N ASP A 206 5.13 -22.11 -9.15
CA ASP A 206 5.48 -23.06 -8.09
C ASP A 206 6.90 -23.61 -8.34
N TYR A 207 7.54 -24.11 -7.31
CA TYR A 207 8.91 -24.62 -7.40
C TYR A 207 8.94 -26.12 -7.70
N ASN A 208 9.77 -26.48 -8.66
CA ASN A 208 10.10 -27.88 -8.98
C ASN A 208 11.53 -28.20 -8.58
N LYS A 209 11.68 -28.99 -7.51
CA LYS A 209 12.97 -29.39 -6.95
C LYS A 209 13.80 -30.24 -7.91
N GLU A 210 13.17 -31.09 -8.74
CA GLU A 210 13.90 -31.99 -9.64
C GLU A 210 14.66 -31.22 -10.72
N ASN A 211 14.06 -30.13 -11.22
CA ASN A 211 14.60 -29.32 -12.29
C ASN A 211 15.21 -28.00 -11.81
N ASN A 212 15.14 -27.72 -10.51
CA ASN A 212 15.51 -26.43 -9.91
C ASN A 212 14.92 -25.24 -10.66
N THR A 213 13.58 -25.21 -10.80
CA THR A 213 12.88 -24.26 -11.67
C THR A 213 11.60 -23.78 -11.03
N LEU A 214 11.33 -22.47 -11.09
CA LEU A 214 10.00 -21.92 -10.93
C LEU A 214 9.23 -22.13 -12.24
N TYR A 215 8.07 -22.76 -12.17
CA TYR A 215 7.25 -23.06 -13.35
C TYR A 215 5.82 -22.56 -13.20
N PRO A 216 5.17 -22.16 -14.30
CA PRO A 216 3.75 -21.78 -14.27
C PRO A 216 2.85 -22.95 -13.86
N LYS A 217 2.28 -22.89 -12.66
CA LYS A 217 1.33 -23.91 -12.15
C LYS A 217 -0.08 -23.67 -12.65
N ALA A 218 -0.52 -22.42 -12.65
CA ALA A 218 -1.87 -22.03 -13.09
C ALA A 218 -1.88 -20.57 -13.56
N THR A 219 -2.82 -20.25 -14.46
CA THR A 219 -3.00 -18.90 -15.00
C THR A 219 -4.47 -18.52 -15.02
N ALA A 220 -4.78 -17.25 -14.74
CA ALA A 220 -6.10 -16.65 -14.86
C ALA A 220 -6.06 -15.37 -15.67
N SER A 221 -7.08 -15.12 -16.49
CA SER A 221 -7.20 -13.85 -17.23
C SER A 221 -7.48 -12.69 -16.28
N MET A 222 -6.91 -11.53 -16.59
CA MET A 222 -7.14 -10.27 -15.91
C MET A 222 -7.76 -9.22 -16.83
N ASP A 223 -8.22 -8.10 -16.26
CA ASP A 223 -8.85 -7.03 -17.03
C ASP A 223 -7.81 -6.32 -17.91
N PRO A 224 -7.92 -6.43 -19.26
CA PRO A 224 -6.99 -5.80 -20.19
C PRO A 224 -7.09 -4.27 -20.23
N ASN A 225 -8.14 -3.68 -19.63
CA ASN A 225 -8.27 -2.23 -19.55
C ASN A 225 -7.43 -1.62 -18.42
N VAL A 226 -6.95 -2.43 -17.49
CA VAL A 226 -6.05 -1.98 -16.43
C VAL A 226 -4.68 -1.68 -17.03
N ILE A 227 -4.20 -0.46 -16.81
CA ILE A 227 -2.88 0.00 -17.28
C ILE A 227 -1.87 0.17 -16.14
N LYS A 228 -2.34 0.13 -14.89
CA LYS A 228 -1.51 0.27 -13.71
C LYS A 228 -2.17 -0.40 -12.51
N TYR A 229 -1.41 -1.15 -11.74
CA TYR A 229 -1.83 -1.63 -10.42
C TYR A 229 -1.57 -0.55 -9.37
N ARG A 230 -2.60 -0.22 -8.59
CA ARG A 230 -2.55 0.82 -7.55
C ARG A 230 -2.30 0.22 -6.17
N ASN A 231 -2.83 -0.96 -5.93
CA ASN A 231 -2.75 -1.66 -4.67
C ASN A 231 -2.81 -3.17 -4.90
N ILE A 232 -1.99 -3.91 -4.19
CA ILE A 232 -2.01 -5.38 -4.17
C ILE A 232 -1.83 -5.79 -2.72
N GLN A 233 -2.78 -6.54 -2.19
CA GLN A 233 -2.74 -7.01 -0.82
C GLN A 233 -3.02 -8.50 -0.77
N PHE A 234 -2.25 -9.22 0.04
CA PHE A 234 -2.54 -10.61 0.39
C PHE A 234 -3.72 -10.64 1.37
N SER A 235 -4.59 -11.60 1.19
CA SER A 235 -5.82 -11.74 1.99
C SER A 235 -6.12 -13.19 2.30
N ASP A 236 -6.53 -13.46 3.52
CA ASP A 236 -7.36 -14.62 3.80
C ASP A 236 -8.72 -14.40 3.11
N LEU A 237 -9.24 -15.38 2.41
CA LEU A 237 -10.52 -15.33 1.72
C LEU A 237 -11.60 -16.19 2.39
N GLY A 238 -11.27 -16.76 3.55
CA GLY A 238 -12.12 -17.75 4.25
C GLY A 238 -11.98 -19.14 3.68
N ASP A 239 -12.53 -20.12 4.40
CA ASP A 239 -12.57 -21.55 4.01
C ASP A 239 -11.21 -22.17 3.65
N GLY A 240 -10.11 -21.59 4.18
CA GLY A 240 -8.73 -22.01 3.93
C GLY A 240 -8.14 -21.54 2.60
N TYR A 241 -8.85 -20.73 1.84
CA TYR A 241 -8.34 -20.09 0.63
C TYR A 241 -7.62 -18.78 0.96
N LYS A 242 -6.50 -18.57 0.29
CA LYS A 242 -5.71 -17.34 0.33
C LYS A 242 -5.53 -16.78 -1.07
N GLY A 243 -5.41 -15.48 -1.19
CA GLY A 243 -5.29 -14.84 -2.49
C GLY A 243 -4.78 -13.41 -2.40
N ILE A 244 -4.80 -12.73 -3.53
CA ILE A 244 -4.50 -11.30 -3.60
C ILE A 244 -5.72 -10.52 -4.05
N VAL A 245 -5.91 -9.37 -3.43
CA VAL A 245 -6.89 -8.35 -3.84
C VAL A 245 -6.12 -7.25 -4.56
N VAL A 246 -6.48 -6.98 -5.81
CA VAL A 246 -5.75 -6.10 -6.72
C VAL A 246 -6.65 -4.97 -7.19
N ASP A 247 -6.30 -3.75 -6.84
CA ASP A 247 -6.93 -2.54 -7.40
C ASP A 247 -6.14 -2.08 -8.62
N GLY A 248 -6.78 -2.09 -9.76
CA GLY A 248 -6.24 -1.66 -11.04
C GLY A 248 -6.86 -0.35 -11.52
N GLU A 249 -6.04 0.51 -12.14
CA GLU A 249 -6.44 1.78 -12.75
C GLU A 249 -6.46 1.66 -14.26
N SER A 250 -7.54 2.13 -14.89
CA SER A 250 -7.68 2.20 -16.34
C SER A 250 -7.11 3.50 -16.92
N ALA A 251 -7.01 3.58 -18.24
CA ALA A 251 -6.61 4.81 -18.95
C ALA A 251 -7.54 6.01 -18.71
N THR A 252 -8.78 5.76 -18.28
CA THR A 252 -9.76 6.79 -17.90
C THR A 252 -9.71 7.14 -16.42
N THR A 253 -8.71 6.67 -15.69
CA THR A 253 -8.55 6.84 -14.22
C THR A 253 -9.62 6.16 -13.37
N GLU A 254 -10.46 5.31 -13.96
CA GLU A 254 -11.38 4.47 -13.21
C GLU A 254 -10.62 3.34 -12.52
N LEU A 255 -10.99 3.04 -11.29
CA LEU A 255 -10.49 1.89 -10.54
C LEU A 255 -11.43 0.69 -10.71
N SER A 256 -10.85 -0.49 -10.73
CA SER A 256 -11.57 -1.75 -10.58
C SER A 256 -10.78 -2.72 -9.70
N THR A 257 -11.48 -3.56 -8.96
CA THR A 257 -10.84 -4.57 -8.11
C THR A 257 -10.99 -5.95 -8.73
N GLN A 258 -9.94 -6.74 -8.62
CA GLN A 258 -9.90 -8.15 -8.99
C GLN A 258 -9.41 -8.96 -7.79
N VAL A 259 -9.94 -10.15 -7.58
CA VAL A 259 -9.51 -11.07 -6.52
C VAL A 259 -8.98 -12.33 -7.18
N ILE A 260 -7.71 -12.63 -6.95
CA ILE A 260 -7.03 -13.77 -7.55
C ILE A 260 -6.67 -14.76 -6.46
N TYR A 261 -7.12 -16.02 -6.60
CA TYR A 261 -6.80 -17.08 -5.67
C TYR A 261 -6.66 -18.42 -6.38
N TYR A 262 -5.90 -19.34 -5.79
CA TYR A 262 -5.76 -20.69 -6.29
C TYR A 262 -6.82 -21.59 -5.66
N ASN A 263 -7.71 -22.14 -6.50
CA ASN A 263 -8.67 -23.15 -6.05
C ASN A 263 -8.00 -24.52 -6.06
N MET A 264 -7.66 -25.02 -4.88
CA MET A 264 -6.93 -26.29 -4.69
C MET A 264 -7.71 -27.50 -5.18
N GLU A 265 -9.04 -27.52 -5.01
CA GLU A 265 -9.89 -28.62 -5.43
C GLU A 265 -9.94 -28.77 -6.95
N MET A 266 -10.03 -27.62 -7.65
CA MET A 266 -10.08 -27.57 -9.11
C MET A 266 -8.70 -27.53 -9.76
N SER A 267 -7.64 -27.26 -8.99
CA SER A 267 -6.29 -26.98 -9.48
C SER A 267 -6.25 -25.82 -10.51
N LEU A 268 -6.99 -24.77 -10.25
CA LEU A 268 -7.16 -23.62 -11.14
C LEU A 268 -6.90 -22.30 -10.40
N LEU A 269 -6.24 -21.36 -11.07
CA LEU A 269 -6.20 -19.96 -10.63
C LEU A 269 -7.51 -19.28 -11.03
N ARG A 270 -8.14 -18.58 -10.10
CA ARG A 270 -9.46 -17.96 -10.27
C ARG A 270 -9.39 -16.43 -10.17
N ASN A 271 -10.23 -15.76 -10.96
CA ASN A 271 -10.48 -14.31 -10.89
C ASN A 271 -11.97 -14.06 -11.09
N PRO A 272 -12.82 -14.31 -10.07
CA PRO A 272 -14.27 -14.32 -10.25
C PRO A 272 -14.90 -12.95 -10.49
N LEU A 273 -14.23 -11.86 -10.09
CA LEU A 273 -14.73 -10.50 -10.29
C LEU A 273 -14.53 -9.99 -11.72
N PHE A 274 -13.60 -10.59 -12.47
CA PHE A 274 -13.39 -10.26 -13.88
C PHE A 274 -14.14 -11.22 -14.79
N ARG A 275 -14.94 -10.66 -15.69
CA ARG A 275 -15.63 -11.39 -16.77
C ARG A 275 -15.60 -10.53 -18.02
N GLU A 276 -14.99 -11.02 -19.10
CA GLU A 276 -14.72 -10.29 -20.35
C GLU A 276 -15.88 -9.46 -20.92
N LYS A 277 -17.13 -9.86 -20.71
CA LYS A 277 -18.32 -9.22 -21.31
C LYS A 277 -19.25 -8.59 -20.29
N SER A 278 -18.85 -8.54 -19.05
CA SER A 278 -19.66 -8.00 -17.95
C SER A 278 -18.98 -6.80 -17.32
N LYS A 279 -19.75 -5.79 -16.96
CA LYS A 279 -19.22 -4.69 -16.15
C LYS A 279 -18.76 -5.26 -14.80
N ASN A 280 -17.54 -4.95 -14.42
CA ASN A 280 -17.04 -5.26 -13.09
C ASN A 280 -17.82 -4.44 -12.05
N ILE A 281 -18.42 -5.12 -11.06
CA ILE A 281 -19.20 -4.45 -10.00
C ILE A 281 -18.39 -3.50 -9.15
N THR A 282 -17.06 -3.66 -9.15
CA THR A 282 -16.14 -2.81 -8.38
C THR A 282 -15.62 -1.60 -9.15
N GLN A 283 -16.05 -1.41 -10.43
CA GLN A 283 -15.64 -0.28 -11.25
C GLN A 283 -16.15 1.03 -10.65
N ARG A 284 -15.24 1.97 -10.39
CA ARG A 284 -15.51 3.23 -9.68
C ARG A 284 -14.64 4.39 -10.17
N ASN A 285 -15.19 5.61 -10.05
CA ASN A 285 -14.51 6.87 -10.40
C ASN A 285 -13.99 7.63 -9.15
N CYS A 286 -13.63 6.92 -8.11
CA CYS A 286 -13.06 7.49 -6.90
C CYS A 286 -11.80 6.70 -6.50
N SER A 287 -10.96 7.31 -5.69
CA SER A 287 -9.66 6.74 -5.26
C SER A 287 -9.74 5.78 -4.08
N VAL A 288 -10.93 5.30 -3.72
CA VAL A 288 -11.11 4.34 -2.62
C VAL A 288 -10.49 2.99 -3.02
N LEU A 289 -9.52 2.53 -2.27
CA LEU A 289 -8.82 1.26 -2.47
C LEU A 289 -9.41 0.16 -1.58
N SER A 290 -9.18 -1.10 -1.95
CA SER A 290 -9.49 -2.26 -1.12
C SER A 290 -8.64 -2.23 0.15
N THR A 291 -9.22 -2.60 1.28
CA THR A 291 -8.53 -2.60 2.58
C THR A 291 -9.28 -3.48 3.57
N ASP A 292 -8.57 -3.94 4.60
CA ASP A 292 -9.17 -4.58 5.79
C ASP A 292 -9.86 -3.50 6.62
N ILE A 293 -11.20 -3.42 6.57
CA ILE A 293 -11.97 -2.34 7.22
C ILE A 293 -12.22 -2.59 8.71
N ASP A 294 -12.02 -3.80 9.20
CA ASP A 294 -12.33 -4.19 10.59
C ASP A 294 -11.20 -4.96 11.29
N SER A 295 -10.04 -5.08 10.64
CA SER A 295 -8.83 -5.74 11.16
C SER A 295 -9.02 -7.24 11.42
N GLU A 296 -9.84 -7.91 10.61
CA GLU A 296 -10.02 -9.37 10.66
C GLU A 296 -8.98 -10.14 9.81
N GLY A 297 -8.14 -9.43 9.01
CA GLY A 297 -7.17 -10.03 8.10
C GLY A 297 -7.75 -10.39 6.72
N ILE A 298 -9.01 -10.09 6.49
CA ILE A 298 -9.70 -10.21 5.18
C ILE A 298 -9.71 -8.82 4.54
N ILE A 299 -9.32 -8.74 3.29
CA ILE A 299 -9.35 -7.48 2.55
C ILE A 299 -10.70 -7.32 1.86
N GLU A 300 -11.48 -6.36 2.31
CA GLU A 300 -12.71 -5.97 1.65
C GLU A 300 -12.43 -5.12 0.40
N PHE A 301 -13.26 -5.33 -0.62
CA PHE A 301 -13.21 -4.55 -1.84
C PHE A 301 -14.46 -3.69 -2.02
N PRO A 302 -14.30 -2.42 -2.45
CA PRO A 302 -15.42 -1.50 -2.56
C PRO A 302 -16.17 -1.66 -3.89
N SER A 303 -17.49 -1.58 -3.84
CA SER A 303 -18.33 -1.18 -4.96
C SER A 303 -18.98 0.16 -4.66
N VAL A 304 -19.10 1.02 -5.67
CA VAL A 304 -19.55 2.40 -5.50
C VAL A 304 -20.70 2.70 -6.43
N GLU A 305 -21.77 3.22 -5.87
CA GLU A 305 -22.94 3.68 -6.63
C GLU A 305 -23.50 4.97 -6.05
N LYS A 306 -24.18 5.76 -6.89
CA LYS A 306 -24.89 6.93 -6.40
C LYS A 306 -26.09 6.51 -5.58
N LEU A 307 -26.35 7.21 -4.47
CA LEU A 307 -27.61 7.11 -3.75
C LEU A 307 -28.77 7.54 -4.65
N PRO A 308 -30.01 7.12 -4.33
CA PRO A 308 -31.20 7.50 -5.08
C PRO A 308 -31.33 9.02 -5.25
N ARG A 309 -31.74 9.48 -6.43
CA ARG A 309 -31.94 10.90 -6.72
C ARG A 309 -33.20 11.16 -7.52
N SER A 310 -33.77 12.36 -7.35
CA SER A 310 -34.84 12.86 -8.23
C SER A 310 -34.27 13.36 -9.57
N LYS A 311 -35.12 13.49 -10.57
CA LYS A 311 -34.70 14.00 -11.90
C LYS A 311 -34.22 15.46 -11.86
N ASN A 312 -34.59 16.20 -10.81
CA ASN A 312 -34.26 17.61 -10.67
C ASN A 312 -32.95 17.87 -9.91
N GLU A 313 -32.36 16.84 -9.32
CA GLU A 313 -31.09 16.95 -8.59
C GLU A 313 -29.92 16.62 -9.51
N ALA A 314 -28.89 17.45 -9.45
CA ALA A 314 -27.66 17.21 -10.18
C ALA A 314 -26.95 15.95 -9.63
N ALA A 315 -26.43 15.11 -10.53
CA ALA A 315 -25.81 13.84 -10.14
C ALA A 315 -24.58 14.05 -9.23
N GLU A 316 -23.86 15.12 -9.46
CA GLU A 316 -22.64 15.49 -8.72
C GLU A 316 -22.90 15.91 -7.27
N THR A 317 -24.11 16.37 -6.94
CA THR A 317 -24.47 16.74 -5.56
C THR A 317 -24.96 15.58 -4.72
N VAL A 318 -25.35 14.47 -5.34
CA VAL A 318 -25.79 13.27 -4.62
C VAL A 318 -24.60 12.47 -4.16
N ALA A 319 -24.59 12.09 -2.89
CA ALA A 319 -23.52 11.31 -2.29
C ALA A 319 -23.38 9.93 -2.92
N ASP A 320 -22.17 9.38 -2.87
CA ASP A 320 -21.91 7.98 -3.19
C ASP A 320 -22.21 7.09 -1.98
N LYS A 321 -22.77 5.92 -2.28
CA LYS A 321 -22.79 4.78 -1.39
C LYS A 321 -21.60 3.89 -1.73
N ILE A 322 -20.73 3.65 -0.76
CA ILE A 322 -19.70 2.62 -0.84
C ILE A 322 -20.21 1.38 -0.13
N THR A 323 -20.22 0.27 -0.82
CA THR A 323 -20.47 -1.05 -0.25
C THR A 323 -19.16 -1.81 -0.20
N TRP A 324 -18.70 -2.15 0.99
CA TRP A 324 -17.57 -3.02 1.23
C TRP A 324 -18.02 -4.47 1.15
N ASN A 325 -17.28 -5.26 0.41
CA ASN A 325 -17.70 -6.61 0.03
C ASN A 325 -16.59 -7.61 0.30
N ASN A 326 -16.98 -8.86 0.61
CA ASN A 326 -16.13 -10.02 0.66
C ASN A 326 -16.48 -10.98 -0.47
N LEU A 327 -15.49 -11.72 -0.94
CA LEU A 327 -15.68 -12.85 -1.84
C LEU A 327 -16.04 -14.09 -1.03
N VAL A 328 -17.06 -14.82 -1.45
CA VAL A 328 -17.37 -16.18 -0.97
C VAL A 328 -16.79 -17.15 -1.99
N THR A 329 -15.75 -17.86 -1.61
CA THR A 329 -14.97 -18.72 -2.52
C THR A 329 -15.72 -19.97 -3.02
N ASP A 330 -16.60 -20.55 -2.21
CA ASP A 330 -17.36 -21.76 -2.54
C ASP A 330 -18.22 -21.64 -3.81
N ASN A 331 -18.85 -20.50 -4.00
CA ASN A 331 -19.76 -20.25 -5.13
C ASN A 331 -19.39 -19.01 -5.95
N GLU A 332 -18.26 -18.40 -5.66
CA GLU A 332 -17.77 -17.16 -6.29
C GLU A 332 -18.78 -16.01 -6.23
N SER A 333 -19.59 -15.96 -5.17
CA SER A 333 -20.53 -14.87 -4.93
C SER A 333 -19.89 -13.76 -4.10
N VAL A 334 -20.54 -12.61 -4.10
CA VAL A 334 -20.12 -11.43 -3.34
C VAL A 334 -21.11 -11.18 -2.21
N THR A 335 -20.61 -11.03 -0.99
CA THR A 335 -21.41 -10.66 0.18
C THR A 335 -21.06 -9.26 0.65
N GLN A 336 -22.09 -8.50 1.03
CA GLN A 336 -21.93 -7.16 1.57
C GLN A 336 -21.56 -7.24 3.05
N LYS A 337 -20.49 -6.55 3.44
CA LYS A 337 -20.02 -6.45 4.82
C LYS A 337 -20.48 -5.15 5.48
N LEU A 338 -20.34 -4.03 4.78
CA LEU A 338 -20.62 -2.70 5.30
C LEU A 338 -21.07 -1.75 4.18
N ASN A 339 -22.08 -0.91 4.48
CA ASN A 339 -22.51 0.16 3.60
C ASN A 339 -22.25 1.51 4.27
N VAL A 340 -21.69 2.47 3.52
CA VAL A 340 -21.43 3.82 4.02
C VAL A 340 -21.81 4.87 2.98
N ILE A 341 -22.25 6.04 3.46
CA ILE A 341 -22.37 7.27 2.66
C ILE A 341 -21.01 7.96 2.71
N ALA A 342 -20.43 8.31 1.56
CA ALA A 342 -19.11 8.91 1.49
C ALA A 342 -19.15 10.41 1.19
N ASN A 343 -18.26 11.17 1.83
CA ASN A 343 -17.92 12.54 1.46
C ASN A 343 -16.41 12.65 1.23
N TYR A 344 -16.01 12.72 -0.03
CA TYR A 344 -14.60 12.78 -0.44
C TYR A 344 -13.96 14.16 -0.26
N SER A 345 -14.77 15.24 -0.14
CA SER A 345 -14.24 16.59 0.03
C SER A 345 -13.68 16.84 1.42
N PHE A 346 -14.18 16.09 2.40
CA PHE A 346 -13.80 16.20 3.80
C PHE A 346 -13.43 14.84 4.41
N ASP A 347 -13.19 13.84 3.60
CA ASP A 347 -12.65 12.52 3.96
C ASP A 347 -13.40 11.87 5.14
N TYR A 348 -14.73 11.80 5.05
CA TYR A 348 -15.52 11.10 6.06
C TYR A 348 -16.59 10.21 5.46
N THR A 349 -17.04 9.26 6.25
CA THR A 349 -18.16 8.37 5.93
C THR A 349 -19.20 8.35 7.03
N ILE A 350 -20.42 7.97 6.65
CA ILE A 350 -21.53 7.72 7.56
C ILE A 350 -22.01 6.30 7.34
N LYS A 351 -21.82 5.41 8.32
CA LYS A 351 -22.30 4.04 8.28
C LYS A 351 -23.82 4.00 8.12
N MET A 352 -24.28 3.20 7.15
CA MET A 352 -25.68 2.99 6.91
C MET A 352 -26.21 1.84 7.78
N PRO A 353 -27.14 2.07 8.70
CA PRO A 353 -27.80 0.98 9.42
C PRO A 353 -28.75 0.21 8.50
N ASP A 354 -29.09 -1.03 8.85
CA ASP A 354 -29.94 -1.92 8.04
C ASP A 354 -31.30 -1.28 7.69
N LYS A 355 -31.84 -0.46 8.57
CA LYS A 355 -33.09 0.26 8.33
C LYS A 355 -33.03 1.25 7.17
N TRP A 356 -31.82 1.62 6.70
CA TRP A 356 -31.60 2.54 5.55
C TRP A 356 -31.38 1.84 4.21
N LEU A 357 -31.15 0.54 4.25
CA LEU A 357 -30.94 -0.26 3.03
C LEU A 357 -32.19 -0.29 2.15
N ASP A 358 -32.07 -0.83 0.93
CA ASP A 358 -33.15 -0.89 -0.07
C ASP A 358 -33.64 0.52 -0.51
N ASP A 359 -32.69 1.43 -0.74
CA ASP A 359 -32.98 2.78 -1.25
C ASP A 359 -33.98 3.59 -0.40
N LYS A 360 -33.94 3.45 0.92
CA LYS A 360 -34.83 4.19 1.82
C LYS A 360 -34.34 5.57 2.20
N VAL A 361 -33.08 5.86 1.95
CA VAL A 361 -32.45 7.16 2.23
C VAL A 361 -31.67 7.66 1.03
N THR A 362 -31.44 8.96 0.99
CA THR A 362 -30.47 9.61 0.11
C THR A 362 -29.71 10.68 0.88
N ALA A 363 -28.57 11.13 0.32
CA ALA A 363 -27.80 12.21 0.90
C ALA A 363 -27.34 13.19 -0.18
N ILE A 364 -27.38 14.47 0.13
CA ILE A 364 -27.06 15.56 -0.78
C ILE A 364 -25.95 16.40 -0.17
N HIS A 365 -24.88 16.64 -0.96
CA HIS A 365 -23.80 17.54 -0.61
C HIS A 365 -24.09 18.97 -1.05
N ASN A 366 -24.00 19.91 -0.12
CA ASN A 366 -23.96 21.34 -0.41
C ASN A 366 -22.52 21.83 -0.18
N THR A 367 -21.81 22.09 -1.28
CA THR A 367 -20.41 22.53 -1.24
C THR A 367 -20.22 23.95 -0.75
N GLU A 368 -21.23 24.83 -0.89
CA GLU A 368 -21.18 26.23 -0.39
C GLU A 368 -21.24 26.28 1.13
N GLU A 369 -21.99 25.35 1.74
CA GLU A 369 -22.19 25.29 3.19
C GLU A 369 -21.32 24.19 3.85
N ASN A 370 -20.56 23.41 3.09
CA ASN A 370 -19.81 22.23 3.56
C ASN A 370 -20.69 21.24 4.34
N THR A 371 -21.90 21.01 3.81
CA THR A 371 -22.94 20.23 4.49
C THR A 371 -23.34 19.02 3.67
N THR A 372 -23.47 17.88 4.33
CA THR A 372 -24.13 16.67 3.79
C THR A 372 -25.46 16.50 4.52
N SER A 373 -26.55 16.62 3.80
CA SER A 373 -27.92 16.44 4.33
C SER A 373 -28.43 15.05 3.99
N VAL A 374 -28.86 14.30 4.99
CA VAL A 374 -29.45 12.95 4.82
C VAL A 374 -30.99 13.08 4.87
N TYR A 375 -31.64 12.48 3.88
CA TYR A 375 -33.08 12.53 3.70
C TYR A 375 -33.68 11.13 3.60
N GLU A 376 -34.94 10.99 3.99
CA GLU A 376 -35.74 9.85 3.56
C GLU A 376 -35.88 9.86 2.03
N TRP A 377 -35.92 8.68 1.44
CA TRP A 377 -36.21 8.51 0.02
C TRP A 377 -37.57 7.84 -0.17
N LYS A 378 -38.52 8.51 -0.81
CA LYS A 378 -39.89 8.03 -0.99
C LYS A 378 -40.25 7.94 -2.47
N LYS A 379 -40.13 6.75 -3.07
CA LYS A 379 -40.66 6.47 -4.44
C LYS A 379 -40.26 7.49 -5.51
N SER A 380 -39.01 7.91 -5.57
CA SER A 380 -38.47 8.89 -6.52
C SER A 380 -38.55 10.37 -6.10
N MET A 381 -38.81 10.65 -4.83
CA MET A 381 -38.83 12.02 -4.29
C MET A 381 -38.09 12.08 -2.94
N LEU A 382 -37.52 13.26 -2.67
CA LEU A 382 -37.02 13.57 -1.33
C LEU A 382 -38.19 13.56 -0.33
N GLY A 383 -37.99 12.85 0.77
CA GLY A 383 -38.83 12.89 1.94
C GLY A 383 -38.36 13.91 2.96
N GLU A 384 -38.57 13.62 4.23
CA GLU A 384 -38.13 14.48 5.32
C GLU A 384 -36.61 14.41 5.51
N LYS A 385 -36.01 15.55 5.86
CA LYS A 385 -34.60 15.60 6.27
C LYS A 385 -34.49 14.93 7.63
N LEU A 386 -33.48 14.03 7.74
CA LEU A 386 -33.18 13.31 8.97
C LEU A 386 -32.16 14.07 9.81
N PHE A 387 -31.03 14.44 9.23
CA PHE A 387 -30.00 15.25 9.87
C PHE A 387 -29.03 15.84 8.83
N ASP A 388 -28.24 16.79 9.30
CA ASP A 388 -27.13 17.39 8.57
C ASP A 388 -25.79 16.99 9.23
N VAL A 389 -24.76 16.70 8.44
CA VAL A 389 -23.36 16.74 8.86
C VAL A 389 -22.73 17.96 8.22
N ARG A 390 -22.19 18.88 9.02
CA ARG A 390 -21.53 20.10 8.56
C ARG A 390 -20.08 20.15 9.04
N VAL A 391 -19.20 20.55 8.15
CA VAL A 391 -17.78 20.68 8.45
C VAL A 391 -17.41 22.16 8.52
N PHE A 392 -16.81 22.56 9.63
CA PHE A 392 -16.24 23.88 9.86
C PHE A 392 -14.73 23.82 9.90
N GLU A 393 -14.06 24.91 9.61
CA GLU A 393 -12.65 25.04 10.01
C GLU A 393 -12.55 25.04 11.55
N SER A 394 -11.55 24.34 12.10
CA SER A 394 -11.38 24.25 13.56
C SER A 394 -11.28 25.60 14.23
N SER A 395 -10.60 26.55 13.59
CA SER A 395 -10.48 27.95 14.05
C SER A 395 -11.80 28.72 14.08
N GLU A 396 -12.75 28.39 13.20
CA GLU A 396 -14.09 28.99 13.19
C GLU A 396 -14.98 28.36 14.25
N TRP A 397 -14.91 27.06 14.41
CA TRP A 397 -15.63 26.33 15.45
C TRP A 397 -15.27 26.84 16.86
N GLU A 398 -14.00 27.11 17.13
CA GLU A 398 -13.51 27.60 18.41
C GLU A 398 -14.04 29.01 18.77
N LYS A 399 -14.49 29.80 17.81
CA LYS A 399 -15.13 31.09 18.07
C LYS A 399 -16.55 30.96 18.67
N GLY A 400 -17.09 29.75 18.74
CA GLY A 400 -18.34 29.40 19.42
C GLY A 400 -19.62 29.85 18.73
N LYS A 401 -19.59 30.48 17.54
CA LYS A 401 -20.75 31.07 16.86
C LYS A 401 -21.79 30.03 16.45
N ASN A 402 -21.41 28.81 16.23
CA ASN A 402 -22.30 27.75 15.71
C ASN A 402 -22.56 26.62 16.74
N ASN A 403 -22.04 26.74 17.96
CA ASN A 403 -22.10 25.69 18.97
C ASN A 403 -23.50 25.48 19.55
N ASP A 404 -24.40 26.46 19.43
CA ASP A 404 -25.78 26.32 19.86
C ASP A 404 -26.66 25.58 18.85
N GLU A 405 -26.23 25.50 17.59
CA GLU A 405 -27.00 24.91 16.50
C GLU A 405 -26.52 23.49 16.11
N TYR A 406 -25.23 23.25 16.24
CA TYR A 406 -24.58 21.98 15.84
C TYR A 406 -23.90 21.31 17.02
N THR A 407 -23.90 19.99 17.03
CA THR A 407 -23.22 19.17 18.02
C THR A 407 -21.90 18.64 17.41
N LEU A 408 -20.78 18.77 18.13
CA LEU A 408 -19.49 18.26 17.71
C LEU A 408 -19.48 16.72 17.71
N ILE A 409 -18.98 16.11 16.62
CA ILE A 409 -18.71 14.69 16.51
C ILE A 409 -17.22 14.44 16.75
N TYR A 410 -16.38 15.08 15.92
CA TYR A 410 -14.92 14.90 15.89
C TYR A 410 -14.26 16.22 15.52
N LYS A 411 -13.05 16.46 16.00
CA LYS A 411 -12.24 17.63 15.63
C LYS A 411 -10.76 17.23 15.54
N ASP A 412 -10.12 17.68 14.47
CA ASP A 412 -8.67 17.66 14.31
C ASP A 412 -8.10 19.09 14.25
N ASN A 413 -6.85 19.23 13.81
CA ASN A 413 -6.20 20.54 13.68
C ASN A 413 -6.81 21.41 12.57
N LYS A 414 -7.46 20.82 11.56
CA LYS A 414 -7.96 21.49 10.37
C LYS A 414 -9.47 21.66 10.40
N TYR A 415 -10.20 20.61 10.78
CA TYR A 415 -11.65 20.56 10.67
C TYR A 415 -12.35 20.17 11.98
N ALA A 416 -13.55 20.73 12.18
CA ALA A 416 -14.53 20.31 13.16
C ALA A 416 -15.74 19.71 12.43
N TYR A 417 -15.96 18.44 12.61
CA TYR A 417 -17.09 17.68 12.06
C TYR A 417 -18.22 17.70 13.05
N THR A 418 -19.36 18.17 12.61
CA THR A 418 -20.51 18.43 13.48
C THR A 418 -21.78 17.88 12.85
N PHE A 419 -22.82 17.71 13.63
CA PHE A 419 -24.15 17.35 13.13
C PHE A 419 -25.25 18.19 13.75
N LYS A 420 -26.37 18.25 13.02
CA LYS A 420 -27.64 18.79 13.49
C LYS A 420 -28.73 17.78 13.20
N ASN A 421 -29.29 17.17 14.25
CA ASN A 421 -30.39 16.24 14.12
C ASN A 421 -31.68 17.05 13.89
N THR A 422 -32.38 16.78 12.80
CA THR A 422 -33.59 17.58 12.39
C THR A 422 -34.87 16.79 12.51
N ASN A 423 -34.79 15.44 12.64
CA ASN A 423 -35.96 14.60 12.75
C ASN A 423 -35.70 13.42 13.67
N THR A 424 -36.38 13.37 14.80
CA THR A 424 -36.30 12.32 15.79
C THR A 424 -37.53 11.39 15.80
N THR A 425 -38.51 11.64 14.95
CA THR A 425 -39.80 10.94 14.93
C THR A 425 -39.94 9.94 13.79
N SER A 426 -39.18 10.10 12.72
CA SER A 426 -39.14 9.14 11.61
C SER A 426 -38.63 7.77 12.06
N GLN A 427 -39.18 6.70 11.48
CA GLN A 427 -38.67 5.34 11.68
C GLN A 427 -37.23 5.16 11.16
N LEU A 428 -36.81 6.03 10.23
CA LEU A 428 -35.45 6.04 9.68
C LEU A 428 -34.50 6.96 10.46
N ALA A 429 -35.03 7.78 11.40
CA ALA A 429 -34.21 8.69 12.20
C ALA A 429 -33.18 7.95 13.04
N LEU A 430 -32.03 8.59 13.24
CA LEU A 430 -31.00 8.17 14.19
C LEU A 430 -31.06 9.07 15.43
N THR A 431 -30.74 8.51 16.57
CA THR A 431 -30.45 9.30 17.77
C THR A 431 -29.09 10.00 17.61
N ASP A 432 -28.83 10.99 18.45
CA ASP A 432 -27.56 11.72 18.42
C ASP A 432 -26.35 10.79 18.64
N ASP A 433 -26.50 9.80 19.50
CA ASP A 433 -25.44 8.81 19.77
C ASP A 433 -25.25 7.84 18.60
N GLU A 434 -26.33 7.44 17.92
CA GLU A 434 -26.23 6.64 16.69
C GLU A 434 -25.55 7.42 15.56
N ILE A 435 -25.82 8.73 15.41
CA ILE A 435 -25.15 9.58 14.42
C ILE A 435 -23.64 9.66 14.69
N LYS A 436 -23.26 9.89 15.95
CA LYS A 436 -21.83 9.92 16.34
C LYS A 436 -21.15 8.59 16.09
N THR A 437 -21.80 7.48 16.38
CA THR A 437 -21.26 6.13 16.18
C THR A 437 -21.17 5.76 14.69
N ALA A 438 -22.10 6.27 13.87
CA ALA A 438 -22.11 6.02 12.44
C ALA A 438 -21.03 6.81 11.68
N PHE A 439 -20.53 7.90 12.27
CA PHE A 439 -19.56 8.78 11.64
C PHE A 439 -18.14 8.24 11.79
N SER A 440 -17.36 8.30 10.71
CA SER A 440 -15.92 7.96 10.70
C SER A 440 -15.17 8.87 9.74
N VAL A 441 -13.99 9.33 10.15
CA VAL A 441 -13.04 10.02 9.24
C VAL A 441 -12.23 8.97 8.51
N LEU A 442 -12.15 9.08 7.20
CA LEU A 442 -11.27 8.25 6.38
C LEU A 442 -9.83 8.62 6.73
N LYS A 443 -9.08 7.69 7.31
CA LYS A 443 -7.64 7.89 7.55
C LYS A 443 -6.92 7.84 6.20
N GLU A 444 -5.81 8.57 6.06
CA GLU A 444 -4.99 8.71 4.85
C GLU A 444 -4.48 7.38 4.22
N THR A 445 -4.74 6.24 4.82
CA THR A 445 -4.39 4.91 4.28
C THR A 445 -5.28 4.47 3.10
N VAL A 446 -6.25 5.28 2.69
CA VAL A 446 -7.24 4.92 1.67
C VAL A 446 -7.16 5.85 0.43
N VAL A 447 -6.11 6.67 0.33
CA VAL A 447 -5.91 7.58 -0.81
C VAL A 447 -4.67 7.21 -1.61
#